data_9f9759c4375ccabfbffaa640c2eefd6d
#
_entry.id   9f9759c4375ccabfbffaa640c2eefd6d
#
_cell.length_a   1.000
_cell.length_b   1.000
_cell.length_c   1.000
_cell.angle_alpha   90.00
_cell.angle_beta   90.00
_cell.angle_gamma   90.00
#
_symmetry.space_group_name_H-M   'P 1'
#
loop_
_entity.id
_entity.type
_entity.pdbx_description
1 polymer ?
#
loop_
_entity_poly.entity_id
_entity_poly.type
_entity_poly.pdbx_seq_one_letter_code
_entity_poly.pdbx_strand_id
1 'polypeptide(L)'
;MDKKHKLCRFIGAKIRYYRMLRAVVHNGFGQADLGSFAHLHPDTISRIERGTYHDSIPLSTLMDISDALGIDVSELMTLTETGKKLLHWEKENEA
;
A
#
# COMPACT_ATOMS: atom_id res chain seq x y z
N MET A 1 0.71 -19.92 -1.57
CA MET A 1 1.23 -18.56 -1.42
C MET A 1 1.91 -18.44 -0.07
N ASP A 2 3.16 -18.04 -0.02
CA ASP A 2 3.91 -17.97 1.24
C ASP A 2 3.54 -16.73 2.07
N LYS A 3 4.03 -16.69 3.30
CA LYS A 3 3.73 -15.59 4.23
C LYS A 3 4.22 -14.24 3.72
N LYS A 4 5.40 -14.21 3.08
CA LYS A 4 5.99 -12.96 2.56
C LYS A 4 5.10 -12.36 1.48
N HIS A 5 4.64 -13.18 0.58
CA HIS A 5 3.79 -12.74 -0.52
C HIS A 5 2.46 -12.19 0.00
N LYS A 6 1.85 -12.90 0.96
CA LYS A 6 0.60 -12.44 1.58
C LYS A 6 0.79 -11.09 2.30
N LEU A 7 1.91 -10.94 3.02
CA LEU A 7 2.20 -9.71 3.73
C LEU A 7 2.40 -8.54 2.75
N CYS A 8 3.13 -8.77 1.66
CA CYS A 8 3.33 -7.73 0.64
C CYS A 8 2.01 -7.32 -0.01
N ARG A 9 1.13 -8.27 -0.30
CA ARG A 9 -0.19 -7.95 -0.84
C ARG A 9 -1.03 -7.16 0.16
N PHE A 10 -0.97 -7.54 1.43
CA PHE A 10 -1.66 -6.82 2.49
C PHE A 10 -1.17 -5.37 2.61
N ILE A 11 0.15 -5.18 2.65
CA ILE A 11 0.74 -3.85 2.72
C ILE A 11 0.36 -3.03 1.49
N GLY A 12 0.45 -3.62 0.31
CA GLY A 12 0.08 -2.95 -0.93
C GLY A 12 -1.38 -2.51 -0.95
N ALA A 13 -2.28 -3.36 -0.46
CA ALA A 13 -3.70 -3.03 -0.36
C ALA A 13 -3.95 -1.87 0.61
N LYS A 14 -3.23 -1.82 1.73
CA LYS A 14 -3.32 -0.72 2.68
C LYS A 14 -2.81 0.59 2.09
N ILE A 15 -1.70 0.55 1.37
CA ILE A 15 -1.16 1.73 0.69
C ILE A 15 -2.20 2.28 -0.29
N ARG A 16 -2.79 1.42 -1.10
CA ARG A 16 -3.84 1.82 -2.03
C ARG A 16 -5.03 2.44 -1.31
N TYR A 17 -5.46 1.84 -0.22
CA TYR A 17 -6.58 2.33 0.59
C TYR A 17 -6.31 3.75 1.08
N TYR A 18 -5.16 3.99 1.70
CA TYR A 18 -4.82 5.32 2.22
C TYR A 18 -4.61 6.33 1.10
N ARG A 19 -4.05 5.89 -0.03
CA ARG A 19 -3.91 6.77 -1.20
C ARG A 19 -5.27 7.21 -1.73
N MET A 20 -6.21 6.30 -1.83
CA MET A 20 -7.56 6.61 -2.31
C MET A 20 -8.32 7.48 -1.32
N LEU A 21 -8.13 7.27 -0.02
CA LEU A 21 -8.69 8.14 1.01
C LEU A 21 -8.18 9.58 0.86
N ARG A 22 -6.87 9.72 0.65
CA ARG A 22 -6.26 11.03 0.45
C ARG A 22 -6.80 11.69 -0.82
N ALA A 23 -7.07 10.92 -1.86
CA ALA A 23 -7.63 11.41 -3.11
C ALA A 23 -9.00 12.07 -2.90
N VAL A 24 -9.81 11.54 -2.00
CA VAL A 24 -11.12 12.12 -1.66
C VAL A 24 -10.94 13.50 -1.00
N VAL A 25 -9.99 13.61 -0.07
CA VAL A 25 -9.75 14.85 0.67
C VAL A 25 -9.10 15.92 -0.21
N HIS A 26 -8.20 15.52 -1.09
CA HIS A 26 -7.41 16.45 -1.91
C HIS A 26 -7.88 16.58 -3.35
N ASN A 27 -9.08 16.08 -3.65
CA ASN A 27 -9.66 16.15 -5.00
C ASN A 27 -8.75 15.51 -6.05
N GLY A 28 -8.25 14.33 -5.73
CA GLY A 28 -7.39 13.54 -6.58
C GLY A 28 -6.01 13.33 -5.97
N PHE A 29 -5.54 12.09 -5.95
CA PHE A 29 -4.21 11.73 -5.51
C PHE A 29 -3.87 10.37 -6.12
N GLY A 30 -3.26 10.39 -7.30
CA GLY A 30 -2.97 9.17 -8.05
C GLY A 30 -1.63 8.55 -7.65
N GLN A 31 -1.31 7.45 -8.33
CA GLN A 31 -0.03 6.77 -8.12
C GLN A 31 1.16 7.67 -8.46
N ALA A 32 1.01 8.52 -9.48
CA ALA A 32 2.05 9.47 -9.85
C ALA A 32 2.29 10.50 -8.74
N ASP A 33 1.22 10.97 -8.10
CA ASP A 33 1.34 11.93 -7.00
C ASP A 33 2.03 11.30 -5.80
N LEU A 34 1.62 10.10 -5.42
CA LEU A 34 2.26 9.38 -4.33
C LEU A 34 3.73 9.12 -4.65
N GLY A 35 4.03 8.69 -5.86
CA GLY A 35 5.41 8.47 -6.30
C GLY A 35 6.26 9.73 -6.19
N SER A 36 5.71 10.87 -6.60
CA SER A 36 6.41 12.15 -6.52
C SER A 36 6.80 12.50 -5.08
N PHE A 37 5.87 12.33 -4.13
CA PHE A 37 6.15 12.63 -2.72
C PHE A 37 7.07 11.59 -2.07
N ALA A 38 6.98 10.34 -2.49
CA ALA A 38 7.79 9.27 -1.92
C ALA A 38 9.12 9.06 -2.67
N HIS A 39 9.39 9.85 -3.70
CA HIS A 39 10.57 9.71 -4.56
C HIS A 39 10.66 8.36 -5.25
N LEU A 40 9.52 7.85 -5.71
CA LEU A 40 9.41 6.58 -6.39
C LEU A 40 8.71 6.76 -7.74
N HIS A 41 9.09 5.95 -8.71
CA HIS A 41 8.42 5.94 -10.00
C HIS A 41 6.97 5.44 -9.82
N PRO A 42 5.99 5.99 -10.58
CA PRO A 42 4.60 5.52 -10.50
C PRO A 42 4.45 4.01 -10.74
N ASP A 43 5.25 3.41 -11.60
CA ASP A 43 5.23 1.96 -11.82
C ASP A 43 5.61 1.19 -10.56
N THR A 44 6.55 1.71 -9.78
CA THR A 44 6.95 1.09 -8.51
C THR A 44 5.77 1.11 -7.54
N ILE A 45 5.09 2.25 -7.42
CA ILE A 45 3.88 2.36 -6.60
C ILE A 45 2.82 1.36 -7.06
N SER A 46 2.59 1.29 -8.37
CA SER A 46 1.61 0.35 -8.94
C SER A 46 1.94 -1.11 -8.58
N ARG A 47 3.21 -1.49 -8.71
CA ARG A 47 3.65 -2.86 -8.37
C ARG A 47 3.48 -3.15 -6.89
N ILE A 48 3.83 -2.19 -6.03
CA ILE A 48 3.66 -2.35 -4.58
C ILE A 48 2.18 -2.52 -4.25
N GLU A 49 1.31 -1.69 -4.81
CA GLU A 49 -0.13 -1.78 -4.56
C GLU A 49 -0.74 -3.09 -5.02
N ARG A 50 -0.20 -3.68 -6.10
CA ARG A 50 -0.67 -4.96 -6.63
C ARG A 50 -0.03 -6.16 -5.94
N GLY A 51 0.95 -5.94 -5.09
CA GLY A 51 1.69 -7.01 -4.44
C GLY A 51 2.66 -7.74 -5.35
N THR A 52 3.09 -7.12 -6.44
CA THR A 52 3.98 -7.73 -7.43
C THR A 52 5.37 -7.10 -7.47
N TYR A 53 5.69 -6.29 -6.46
CA TYR A 53 6.95 -5.56 -6.46
C TYR A 53 8.15 -6.51 -6.33
N HIS A 54 8.42 -7.04 -5.18
CA HIS A 54 9.48 -8.00 -4.89
C HIS A 54 9.01 -8.89 -3.76
N ASP A 55 9.85 -9.83 -3.35
CA ASP A 55 9.54 -10.67 -2.20
C ASP A 55 9.43 -9.89 -0.90
N SER A 56 10.05 -8.72 -0.85
CA SER A 56 9.98 -7.85 0.32
C SER A 56 10.06 -6.38 -0.11
N ILE A 57 9.47 -5.51 0.68
CA ILE A 57 9.54 -4.06 0.48
C ILE A 57 10.50 -3.51 1.53
N PRO A 58 11.58 -2.81 1.14
CA PRO A 58 12.50 -2.24 2.12
C PRO A 58 11.78 -1.31 3.09
N LEU A 59 12.18 -1.35 4.35
CA LEU A 59 11.59 -0.49 5.38
C LEU A 59 11.70 0.99 5.00
N SER A 60 12.83 1.40 4.45
CA SER A 60 13.02 2.78 3.99
C SER A 60 11.97 3.20 2.97
N THR A 61 11.62 2.30 2.06
CA THR A 61 10.57 2.55 1.06
C THR A 61 9.21 2.72 1.73
N LEU A 62 8.90 1.85 2.71
CA LEU A 62 7.65 1.96 3.46
C LEU A 62 7.58 3.26 4.26
N MET A 63 8.69 3.70 4.83
CA MET A 63 8.76 4.96 5.55
C MET A 63 8.51 6.16 4.61
N ASP A 64 9.10 6.14 3.43
CA ASP A 64 8.89 7.21 2.43
C ASP A 64 7.43 7.27 1.99
N ILE A 65 6.81 6.11 1.77
CA ILE A 65 5.41 6.04 1.37
C ILE A 65 4.50 6.51 2.51
N SER A 66 4.75 6.08 3.74
CA SER A 66 3.93 6.50 4.88
C SER A 66 4.04 8.00 5.13
N ASP A 67 5.24 8.57 4.99
CA ASP A 67 5.43 10.02 5.09
C ASP A 67 4.64 10.75 4.01
N ALA A 68 4.68 10.26 2.78
CA ALA A 68 3.93 10.84 1.66
C ALA A 68 2.42 10.75 1.88
N LEU A 69 1.95 9.71 2.56
CA LEU A 69 0.53 9.53 2.88
C LEU A 69 0.12 10.27 4.15
N GLY A 70 1.07 10.77 4.93
CA GLY A 70 0.78 11.46 6.18
C GLY A 70 0.33 10.51 7.29
N ILE A 71 0.79 9.27 7.27
CA ILE A 71 0.47 8.27 8.28
C ILE A 71 1.74 7.72 8.91
N ASP A 72 1.61 7.08 10.06
CA ASP A 72 2.73 6.38 10.69
C ASP A 72 3.01 5.09 9.92
N VAL A 73 4.28 4.74 9.78
CA VAL A 73 4.66 3.50 9.07
C VAL A 73 4.05 2.28 9.73
N SER A 74 3.82 2.30 11.03
CA SER A 74 3.17 1.22 11.77
C SER A 74 1.76 0.93 11.24
N GLU A 75 1.07 1.93 10.71
CA GLU A 75 -0.26 1.74 10.09
C GLU A 75 -0.21 0.82 8.89
N LEU A 76 0.90 0.83 8.15
CA LEU A 76 1.08 -0.06 7.00
C LEU A 76 1.44 -1.49 7.43
N MET A 77 2.04 -1.65 8.59
CA MET A 77 2.59 -2.93 9.05
C MET A 77 1.70 -3.66 10.05
N THR A 78 0.73 -2.96 10.64
CA THR A 78 -0.15 -3.54 11.66
C THR A 78 -1.43 -4.08 11.03
N LEU A 79 -1.85 -5.26 11.50
CA LEU A 79 -3.11 -5.87 11.06
C LEU A 79 -4.26 -5.19 11.80
N THR A 80 -4.74 -4.09 11.23
CA THR A 80 -5.88 -3.32 11.75
C THR A 80 -7.20 -3.93 11.25
N GLU A 81 -8.33 -3.40 11.75
CA GLU A 81 -9.65 -3.81 11.23
C GLU A 81 -9.77 -3.54 9.73
N THR A 82 -9.23 -2.42 9.26
CA THR A 82 -9.18 -2.12 7.83
C THR A 82 -8.39 -3.18 7.09
N GLY A 83 -7.21 -3.54 7.59
CA GLY A 83 -6.38 -4.55 6.96
C GLY A 83 -7.03 -5.93 6.96
N LYS A 84 -7.70 -6.29 8.05
CA LYS A 84 -8.44 -7.55 8.12
C LYS A 84 -9.55 -7.60 7.09
N LYS A 85 -10.29 -6.51 6.92
CA LYS A 85 -11.35 -6.42 5.92
C LYS A 85 -10.79 -6.54 4.50
N LEU A 86 -9.67 -5.90 4.22
CA LEU A 86 -9.03 -5.97 2.91
C LEU A 86 -8.57 -7.40 2.59
N LEU A 87 -7.98 -8.09 3.56
CA LEU A 87 -7.56 -9.47 3.39
C LEU A 87 -8.75 -10.39 3.16
N HIS A 88 -9.82 -10.19 3.92
CA HIS A 88 -11.04 -10.97 3.79
C HIS A 88 -11.68 -10.77 2.42
N TRP A 89 -11.76 -9.52 1.98
CA TRP A 89 -12.27 -9.18 0.64
C TRP A 89 -11.46 -9.86 -0.46
N GLU A 90 -10.13 -9.84 -0.37
CA GLU A 90 -9.27 -10.50 -1.34
C GLU A 90 -9.52 -11.99 -1.39
N LYS A 91 -9.68 -12.65 -0.24
CA LYS A 91 -9.98 -14.07 -0.16
C LYS A 91 -11.29 -14.41 -0.85
N GLU A 92 -12.33 -13.61 -0.63
CA GLU A 92 -13.65 -13.82 -1.23
C GLU A 92 -13.63 -13.63 -2.74
N ASN A 93 -12.71 -12.80 -3.24
CA ASN A 93 -12.61 -12.47 -4.66
C ASN A 93 -11.52 -13.25 -5.38
N GLU A 94 -10.79 -14.13 -4.69
CA GLU A 94 -9.88 -15.08 -5.32
C GLU A 94 -10.71 -16.23 -5.85
N ALA A 95 -10.78 -16.31 -7.15
CA ALA A 95 -11.51 -17.40 -7.81
C ALA A 95 -10.74 -18.72 -7.77
#